data_50465dbd494f827b13474f4b52922732
#
_entry.id   50465dbd494f827b13474f4b52922732
#
_cell.length_a   1.000
_cell.length_b   1.000
_cell.length_c   1.000
_cell.angle_alpha   90.00
_cell.angle_beta   90.00
_cell.angle_gamma   90.00
#
_symmetry.space_group_name_H-M   'P 1'
#
loop_
_entity.id
_entity.type
_entity.pdbx_description
1 polymer ?
#
loop_
_entity_poly.entity_id
_entity_poly.type
_entity_poly.pdbx_seq_one_letter_code
_entity_poly.pdbx_strand_id
1 'polypeptide(L)'
;MRKIFNILFACTISLAFVACSDDEPKQPSIFANDLSADSTAFDKWLRTNYSDPYNIRIIYRYQDYETDQTYNVIPAKMENVKALAKMMKHIWIDAYGEVVGQDFIKSYSPRIFQYIGSAEYRSDGAMVLGTAEGGLKITLFRVNAMDIDNIYIDSISPFPNSAAVPIDMNYWFFHTMHHEFLHILQQTKSYPTEFNTVSAGKYHANDWINVKDEEAPLEGFVTGYASGEAREDMAEIYSTYVTHTPEAWEKILKAGEKGGDTSGRDAIEKKLSIIKSYLKESWGFELDDLRKVVLRRSHEVLQMDLKTLD
;
A
#
# COMPACT_ATOMS: atom_id res chain seq x y z
N MET A 1 50.27 25.30 -41.41
CA MET A 1 49.73 24.21 -40.61
C MET A 1 48.69 24.67 -39.55
N ARG A 2 48.91 25.75 -38.80
CA ARG A 2 47.99 26.22 -37.73
C ARG A 2 46.62 26.70 -38.24
N LYS A 3 46.52 27.29 -39.45
CA LYS A 3 45.25 27.75 -40.02
C LYS A 3 44.38 26.62 -40.59
N ILE A 4 45.01 25.54 -41.06
CA ILE A 4 44.30 24.34 -41.58
C ILE A 4 43.69 23.55 -40.40
N PHE A 5 44.41 23.51 -39.26
CA PHE A 5 43.92 22.83 -38.04
C PHE A 5 42.70 23.51 -37.44
N ASN A 6 42.67 24.86 -37.47
CA ASN A 6 41.50 25.62 -36.96
C ASN A 6 40.24 25.50 -37.86
N ILE A 7 40.44 25.34 -39.17
CA ILE A 7 39.30 25.10 -40.10
C ILE A 7 38.73 23.69 -39.97
N LEU A 8 39.61 22.68 -39.80
CA LEU A 8 39.15 21.31 -39.51
C LEU A 8 38.45 21.19 -38.19
N PHE A 9 38.88 21.90 -37.14
CA PHE A 9 38.24 21.91 -35.84
C PHE A 9 36.90 22.65 -35.84
N ALA A 10 36.76 23.72 -36.61
CA ALA A 10 35.49 24.42 -36.80
C ALA A 10 34.46 23.58 -37.58
N CYS A 11 34.88 22.83 -38.59
CA CYS A 11 33.99 21.92 -39.34
C CYS A 11 33.54 20.71 -38.52
N THR A 12 34.35 20.19 -37.61
CA THR A 12 33.92 19.07 -36.71
C THR A 12 32.94 19.51 -35.64
N ILE A 13 33.02 20.75 -35.16
CA ILE A 13 32.04 21.30 -34.21
C ILE A 13 30.70 21.60 -34.92
N SER A 14 30.71 22.03 -36.17
CA SER A 14 29.47 22.29 -36.93
C SER A 14 28.70 21.02 -37.29
N LEU A 15 29.37 19.86 -37.40
CA LEU A 15 28.71 18.57 -37.64
C LEU A 15 28.09 17.94 -36.40
N ALA A 16 28.50 18.36 -35.16
CA ALA A 16 27.93 17.86 -33.93
C ALA A 16 26.55 18.45 -33.58
N PHE A 17 26.14 19.57 -34.17
CA PHE A 17 24.85 20.21 -33.96
C PHE A 17 23.73 19.77 -34.90
N VAL A 18 24.01 18.93 -35.88
CA VAL A 18 22.99 18.43 -36.84
C VAL A 18 22.45 17.05 -36.45
N ALA A 19 22.97 16.43 -35.38
CA ALA A 19 22.61 15.08 -34.94
C ALA A 19 21.43 14.99 -33.95
N CYS A 20 20.79 16.12 -33.64
CA CYS A 20 19.53 16.13 -32.90
C CYS A 20 18.46 16.83 -33.71
N SER A 21 18.04 16.23 -34.82
CA SER A 21 16.71 16.47 -35.33
C SER A 21 15.78 15.52 -34.63
N ASP A 22 14.84 16.06 -33.90
CA ASP A 22 13.67 15.33 -33.39
C ASP A 22 12.92 14.79 -34.60
N ASP A 23 13.33 13.61 -35.09
CA ASP A 23 12.50 12.81 -35.98
C ASP A 23 11.36 12.21 -35.15
N GLU A 24 10.44 13.06 -34.67
CA GLU A 24 9.13 12.56 -34.28
C GLU A 24 8.56 11.80 -35.49
N PRO A 25 8.17 10.55 -35.33
CA PRO A 25 7.54 9.79 -36.38
C PRO A 25 6.31 10.56 -36.86
N LYS A 26 6.34 11.11 -38.07
CA LYS A 26 5.22 11.87 -38.69
C LYS A 26 4.02 10.98 -39.02
N GLN A 27 4.12 9.68 -38.75
CA GLN A 27 3.02 8.76 -38.95
C GLN A 27 2.27 8.57 -37.63
N PRO A 28 0.93 8.50 -37.67
CA PRO A 28 0.16 8.15 -36.49
C PRO A 28 0.64 6.79 -35.97
N SER A 29 0.69 6.64 -34.63
CA SER A 29 1.06 5.39 -33.99
C SER A 29 0.27 4.23 -34.61
N ILE A 30 0.99 3.15 -34.99
CA ILE A 30 0.36 1.89 -35.44
C ILE A 30 -0.37 1.17 -34.31
N PHE A 31 -0.08 1.53 -33.05
CA PHE A 31 -0.84 1.09 -31.91
C PHE A 31 -2.12 1.93 -31.83
N ALA A 32 -3.27 1.28 -31.93
CA ALA A 32 -4.53 1.93 -31.66
C ALA A 32 -4.40 2.64 -30.29
N ASN A 33 -4.79 3.93 -30.25
CA ASN A 33 -4.93 4.56 -28.94
C ASN A 33 -5.87 3.66 -28.13
N ASP A 34 -5.48 3.28 -26.90
CA ASP A 34 -6.33 2.53 -25.93
C ASP A 34 -7.62 3.32 -25.56
N LEU A 35 -7.84 4.45 -26.20
CA LEU A 35 -9.08 5.21 -26.26
C LEU A 35 -10.12 4.58 -27.19
N SER A 36 -9.96 3.29 -27.53
CA SER A 36 -10.87 2.58 -28.42
C SER A 36 -12.31 2.68 -27.94
N ALA A 37 -13.25 2.57 -28.89
CA ALA A 37 -14.70 2.54 -28.65
C ALA A 37 -15.14 1.48 -27.61
N ASP A 38 -14.25 0.57 -27.24
CA ASP A 38 -14.46 -0.55 -26.33
C ASP A 38 -14.21 -0.24 -24.84
N SER A 39 -13.87 1.00 -24.47
CA SER A 39 -13.72 1.36 -23.06
C SER A 39 -15.06 1.38 -22.34
N THR A 40 -15.17 0.61 -21.25
CA THR A 40 -16.37 0.56 -20.42
C THR A 40 -16.59 1.85 -19.63
N ALA A 41 -17.77 2.05 -19.07
CA ALA A 41 -18.02 3.16 -18.14
C ALA A 41 -17.03 3.12 -16.95
N PHE A 42 -16.66 1.92 -16.51
CA PHE A 42 -15.68 1.76 -15.43
C PHE A 42 -14.26 2.15 -15.86
N ASP A 43 -13.82 1.85 -17.06
CA ASP A 43 -12.52 2.31 -17.58
C ASP A 43 -12.45 3.84 -17.60
N LYS A 44 -13.54 4.50 -18.00
CA LYS A 44 -13.63 5.97 -17.97
C LYS A 44 -13.58 6.51 -16.54
N TRP A 45 -14.29 5.87 -15.62
CA TRP A 45 -14.29 6.22 -14.20
C TRP A 45 -12.88 6.08 -13.59
N LEU A 46 -12.17 4.96 -13.88
CA LEU A 46 -10.79 4.74 -13.45
C LEU A 46 -9.85 5.81 -13.99
N ARG A 47 -10.02 6.19 -15.24
CA ARG A 47 -9.24 7.27 -15.82
C ARG A 47 -9.40 8.56 -15.04
N THR A 48 -10.64 9.01 -14.83
CA THR A 48 -10.94 10.27 -14.14
C THR A 48 -10.50 10.27 -12.69
N ASN A 49 -10.60 9.12 -11.99
CA ASN A 49 -10.38 9.05 -10.55
C ASN A 49 -8.98 8.57 -10.15
N TYR A 50 -8.25 7.90 -11.04
CA TYR A 50 -6.95 7.30 -10.74
C TYR A 50 -5.85 7.68 -11.75
N SER A 51 -6.09 7.45 -13.06
CA SER A 51 -5.02 7.58 -14.04
C SER A 51 -4.66 9.04 -14.32
N ASP A 52 -5.63 9.88 -14.64
CA ASP A 52 -5.40 11.28 -14.97
C ASP A 52 -4.87 12.09 -13.77
N PRO A 53 -5.46 11.98 -12.56
CA PRO A 53 -5.01 12.78 -11.43
C PRO A 53 -3.73 12.26 -10.75
N TYR A 54 -3.47 10.92 -10.75
CA TYR A 54 -2.42 10.31 -9.93
C TYR A 54 -1.44 9.43 -10.69
N ASN A 55 -1.68 9.20 -12.01
CA ASN A 55 -0.92 8.25 -12.81
C ASN A 55 -0.93 6.82 -12.21
N ILE A 56 -2.08 6.42 -11.67
CA ILE A 56 -2.31 5.08 -11.11
C ILE A 56 -3.17 4.27 -12.08
N ARG A 57 -2.71 3.07 -12.43
CA ARG A 57 -3.45 2.10 -13.23
C ARG A 57 -4.00 1.00 -12.34
N ILE A 58 -5.29 0.70 -12.46
CA ILE A 58 -5.91 -0.47 -11.82
C ILE A 58 -6.01 -1.60 -12.83
N ILE A 59 -5.33 -2.72 -12.57
CA ILE A 59 -5.46 -3.97 -13.31
C ILE A 59 -6.56 -4.80 -12.66
N TYR A 60 -7.70 -4.89 -13.31
CA TYR A 60 -8.85 -5.66 -12.83
C TYR A 60 -9.27 -6.76 -13.79
N ARG A 61 -8.86 -6.67 -15.06
CA ARG A 61 -8.99 -7.76 -16.02
C ARG A 61 -7.81 -8.69 -15.81
N TYR A 62 -8.10 -9.92 -15.44
CA TYR A 62 -7.06 -10.91 -15.13
C TYR A 62 -6.15 -11.14 -16.35
N GLN A 63 -4.86 -11.13 -16.09
CA GLN A 63 -3.80 -11.36 -17.07
C GLN A 63 -2.76 -12.27 -16.41
N ASP A 64 -2.61 -13.50 -16.92
CA ASP A 64 -1.74 -14.51 -16.32
C ASP A 64 -0.31 -14.02 -16.09
N TYR A 65 0.25 -13.26 -17.04
CA TYR A 65 1.62 -12.75 -16.95
C TYR A 65 1.83 -11.64 -15.90
N GLU A 66 0.76 -11.09 -15.33
CA GLU A 66 0.81 -10.08 -14.26
C GLU A 66 0.72 -10.71 -12.86
N THR A 67 0.58 -12.03 -12.76
CA THR A 67 0.50 -12.78 -11.50
C THR A 67 1.67 -13.74 -11.37
N ASP A 68 2.01 -14.12 -10.14
CA ASP A 68 3.00 -15.17 -9.90
C ASP A 68 2.46 -16.51 -10.44
N GLN A 69 3.16 -17.07 -11.43
CA GLN A 69 2.80 -18.32 -12.10
C GLN A 69 2.85 -19.56 -11.17
N THR A 70 3.41 -19.41 -9.97
CA THR A 70 3.46 -20.46 -8.95
C THR A 70 2.09 -20.73 -8.32
N TYR A 71 1.17 -19.76 -8.41
CA TYR A 71 -0.12 -19.82 -7.74
C TYR A 71 -1.28 -19.83 -8.74
N ASN A 72 -2.31 -20.60 -8.40
CA ASN A 72 -3.56 -20.62 -9.15
C ASN A 72 -4.53 -19.62 -8.53
N VAL A 73 -4.69 -18.47 -9.15
CA VAL A 73 -5.61 -17.42 -8.71
C VAL A 73 -6.74 -17.22 -9.72
N ILE A 74 -7.85 -16.61 -9.30
CA ILE A 74 -9.01 -16.38 -10.16
C ILE A 74 -9.29 -14.88 -10.33
N PRO A 75 -9.93 -14.46 -11.44
CA PRO A 75 -10.32 -13.08 -11.67
C PRO A 75 -11.22 -12.52 -10.57
N ALA A 76 -11.06 -11.24 -10.27
CA ALA A 76 -11.98 -10.53 -9.41
C ALA A 76 -13.31 -10.22 -10.12
N LYS A 77 -14.44 -10.34 -9.40
CA LYS A 77 -15.77 -9.96 -9.89
C LYS A 77 -15.82 -8.45 -10.10
N MET A 78 -16.40 -8.03 -11.22
CA MET A 78 -16.45 -6.62 -11.61
C MET A 78 -17.14 -5.73 -10.56
N GLU A 79 -18.20 -6.20 -9.93
CA GLU A 79 -18.92 -5.48 -8.88
C GLU A 79 -18.04 -5.22 -7.67
N ASN A 80 -17.28 -6.23 -7.22
CA ASN A 80 -16.35 -6.14 -6.10
C ASN A 80 -15.17 -5.21 -6.42
N VAL A 81 -14.66 -5.28 -7.66
CA VAL A 81 -13.59 -4.39 -8.13
C VAL A 81 -14.01 -2.93 -8.09
N LYS A 82 -15.23 -2.62 -8.57
CA LYS A 82 -15.76 -1.26 -8.53
C LYS A 82 -15.88 -0.74 -7.11
N ALA A 83 -16.47 -1.55 -6.22
CA ALA A 83 -16.63 -1.21 -4.82
C ALA A 83 -15.27 -0.98 -4.14
N LEU A 84 -14.32 -1.90 -4.33
CA LEU A 84 -12.99 -1.80 -3.74
C LEU A 84 -12.24 -0.56 -4.27
N ALA A 85 -12.33 -0.27 -5.58
CA ALA A 85 -11.71 0.93 -6.13
C ALA A 85 -12.28 2.21 -5.51
N LYS A 86 -13.61 2.31 -5.32
CA LYS A 86 -14.23 3.46 -4.64
C LYS A 86 -13.72 3.59 -3.20
N MET A 87 -13.69 2.49 -2.45
CA MET A 87 -13.23 2.47 -1.06
C MET A 87 -11.74 2.84 -0.95
N MET A 88 -10.87 2.27 -1.80
CA MET A 88 -9.43 2.56 -1.78
C MET A 88 -9.15 4.03 -2.10
N LYS A 89 -9.87 4.61 -3.07
CA LYS A 89 -9.77 6.05 -3.32
C LYS A 89 -10.11 6.84 -2.06
N HIS A 90 -11.24 6.54 -1.45
CA HIS A 90 -11.76 7.28 -0.30
C HIS A 90 -10.87 7.15 0.94
N ILE A 91 -10.48 5.93 1.31
CA ILE A 91 -9.76 5.66 2.57
C ILE A 91 -8.26 5.95 2.45
N TRP A 92 -7.69 5.74 1.27
CA TRP A 92 -6.26 5.83 1.13
C TRP A 92 -5.85 7.08 0.34
N ILE A 93 -6.23 7.24 -0.94
CA ILE A 93 -5.81 8.39 -1.76
C ILE A 93 -6.28 9.70 -1.14
N ASP A 94 -7.59 9.80 -0.85
CA ASP A 94 -8.19 11.04 -0.37
C ASP A 94 -7.77 11.33 1.09
N ALA A 95 -7.47 10.29 1.91
CA ALA A 95 -6.98 10.47 3.27
C ALA A 95 -5.59 11.12 3.29
N TYR A 96 -4.64 10.59 2.50
CA TYR A 96 -3.32 11.23 2.40
C TYR A 96 -3.39 12.58 1.68
N GLY A 97 -4.27 12.72 0.69
CA GLY A 97 -4.53 14.00 0.03
C GLY A 97 -5.00 15.08 1.00
N GLU A 98 -5.80 14.71 2.00
CA GLU A 98 -6.31 15.61 3.03
C GLU A 98 -5.22 16.00 4.06
N VAL A 99 -4.40 15.03 4.49
CA VAL A 99 -3.41 15.22 5.56
C VAL A 99 -2.09 15.80 5.05
N VAL A 100 -1.61 15.32 3.91
CA VAL A 100 -0.26 15.64 3.40
C VAL A 100 -0.33 16.52 2.14
N GLY A 101 -1.43 16.40 1.40
CA GLY A 101 -1.63 17.10 0.14
C GLY A 101 -1.60 16.16 -1.07
N GLN A 102 -2.26 16.58 -2.14
CA GLN A 102 -2.41 15.79 -3.37
C GLN A 102 -1.06 15.47 -4.06
N ASP A 103 -0.10 16.38 -3.98
CA ASP A 103 1.21 16.19 -4.62
C ASP A 103 2.03 15.08 -3.95
N PHE A 104 1.78 14.77 -2.68
CA PHE A 104 2.37 13.63 -1.99
C PHE A 104 1.94 12.32 -2.65
N ILE A 105 0.64 12.13 -2.86
CA ILE A 105 0.12 10.92 -3.53
C ILE A 105 0.61 10.84 -4.97
N LYS A 106 0.59 11.94 -5.74
CA LYS A 106 1.10 11.95 -7.11
C LYS A 106 2.57 11.53 -7.21
N SER A 107 3.36 11.89 -6.20
CA SER A 107 4.80 11.63 -6.18
C SER A 107 5.15 10.23 -5.71
N TYR A 108 4.47 9.71 -4.70
CA TYR A 108 4.90 8.53 -3.94
C TYR A 108 3.94 7.34 -4.01
N SER A 109 2.74 7.48 -4.60
CA SER A 109 1.84 6.35 -4.76
C SER A 109 2.44 5.27 -5.67
N PRO A 110 2.09 3.99 -5.46
CA PRO A 110 2.36 2.94 -6.44
C PRO A 110 1.68 3.29 -7.76
N ARG A 111 2.24 2.83 -8.87
CA ARG A 111 1.71 3.11 -10.21
C ARG A 111 0.67 2.10 -10.66
N ILE A 112 0.62 0.96 -10.00
CA ILE A 112 -0.26 -0.14 -10.37
C ILE A 112 -0.93 -0.70 -9.12
N PHE A 113 -2.26 -0.83 -9.16
CA PHE A 113 -3.02 -1.71 -8.29
C PHE A 113 -3.53 -2.88 -9.09
N GLN A 114 -3.34 -4.11 -8.58
CA GLN A 114 -3.92 -5.30 -9.16
C GLN A 114 -4.90 -5.94 -8.17
N TYR A 115 -6.07 -6.29 -8.66
CA TYR A 115 -7.15 -6.89 -7.86
C TYR A 115 -7.39 -8.33 -8.29
N ILE A 116 -7.16 -9.27 -7.38
CA ILE A 116 -7.28 -10.70 -7.57
C ILE A 116 -8.47 -11.23 -6.78
N GLY A 117 -9.27 -12.10 -7.42
CA GLY A 117 -10.52 -12.58 -6.85
C GLY A 117 -10.34 -13.58 -5.71
N SER A 118 -9.36 -14.48 -5.81
CA SER A 118 -9.07 -15.50 -4.79
C SER A 118 -7.97 -15.09 -3.83
N ALA A 119 -7.81 -15.88 -2.76
CA ALA A 119 -6.61 -15.86 -1.94
C ALA A 119 -5.42 -16.47 -2.70
N GLU A 120 -4.23 -16.11 -2.28
CA GLU A 120 -2.97 -16.75 -2.59
C GLU A 120 -2.41 -17.39 -1.33
N TYR A 121 -1.86 -18.60 -1.43
CA TYR A 121 -1.30 -19.32 -0.29
C TYR A 121 0.15 -19.68 -0.56
N ARG A 122 1.03 -19.32 0.35
CA ARG A 122 2.43 -19.72 0.34
C ARG A 122 2.57 -21.22 0.64
N SER A 123 3.73 -21.78 0.31
CA SER A 123 4.05 -23.19 0.57
C SER A 123 4.04 -23.58 2.05
N ASP A 124 4.22 -22.60 2.96
CA ASP A 124 4.13 -22.75 4.41
C ASP A 124 2.67 -22.70 4.93
N GLY A 125 1.69 -22.47 4.04
CA GLY A 125 0.27 -22.35 4.36
C GLY A 125 -0.18 -20.95 4.75
N ALA A 126 0.72 -19.98 4.84
CA ALA A 126 0.36 -18.60 5.09
C ALA A 126 -0.43 -18.02 3.93
N MET A 127 -1.51 -17.30 4.24
CA MET A 127 -2.30 -16.59 3.25
C MET A 127 -1.68 -15.20 2.99
N VAL A 128 -1.50 -14.88 1.72
CA VAL A 128 -1.01 -13.57 1.29
C VAL A 128 -2.19 -12.60 1.22
N LEU A 129 -2.13 -11.51 1.98
CA LEU A 129 -3.16 -10.47 1.99
C LEU A 129 -2.95 -9.47 0.86
N GLY A 130 -1.69 -9.09 0.63
CA GLY A 130 -1.24 -8.20 -0.42
C GLY A 130 0.25 -8.36 -0.65
N THR A 131 0.75 -7.73 -1.70
CA THR A 131 2.18 -7.64 -2.01
C THR A 131 2.51 -6.28 -2.59
N ALA A 132 3.68 -5.72 -2.22
CA ALA A 132 4.25 -4.55 -2.88
C ALA A 132 5.47 -4.95 -3.71
N GLU A 133 5.32 -4.98 -5.02
CA GLU A 133 6.38 -5.36 -5.95
C GLU A 133 7.23 -4.14 -6.33
N GLY A 134 8.46 -4.07 -5.79
CA GLY A 134 9.44 -3.04 -6.13
C GLY A 134 8.98 -1.59 -5.90
N GLY A 135 8.00 -1.36 -5.03
CA GLY A 135 7.42 -0.05 -4.78
C GLY A 135 6.54 0.51 -5.90
N LEU A 136 6.32 -0.25 -6.97
CA LEU A 136 5.57 0.19 -8.15
C LEU A 136 4.17 -0.40 -8.25
N LYS A 137 3.96 -1.62 -7.73
CA LYS A 137 2.71 -2.37 -7.86
C LYS A 137 2.28 -2.92 -6.50
N ILE A 138 1.01 -2.72 -6.15
CA ILE A 138 0.36 -3.39 -5.03
C ILE A 138 -0.70 -4.33 -5.58
N THR A 139 -0.63 -5.60 -5.18
CA THR A 139 -1.64 -6.60 -5.49
C THR A 139 -2.49 -6.87 -4.25
N LEU A 140 -3.81 -6.81 -4.38
CA LEU A 140 -4.76 -7.14 -3.33
C LEU A 140 -5.51 -8.43 -3.70
N PHE A 141 -5.47 -9.40 -2.80
CA PHE A 141 -6.07 -10.71 -2.99
C PHE A 141 -7.46 -10.82 -2.34
N ARG A 142 -8.18 -11.91 -2.64
CA ARG A 142 -9.45 -12.26 -2.00
C ARG A 142 -10.60 -11.29 -2.26
N VAL A 143 -10.54 -10.50 -3.32
CA VAL A 143 -11.55 -9.49 -3.65
C VAL A 143 -12.96 -10.09 -3.79
N ASN A 144 -13.09 -11.34 -4.24
CA ASN A 144 -14.39 -12.00 -4.40
C ASN A 144 -15.05 -12.42 -3.07
N ALA A 145 -14.32 -12.36 -1.94
CA ALA A 145 -14.89 -12.65 -0.63
C ALA A 145 -15.65 -11.47 -0.03
N MET A 146 -15.53 -10.27 -0.62
CA MET A 146 -16.29 -9.10 -0.17
C MET A 146 -17.79 -9.29 -0.40
N ASP A 147 -18.58 -8.97 0.60
CA ASP A 147 -20.05 -8.80 0.50
C ASP A 147 -20.34 -7.31 0.36
N ILE A 148 -20.58 -6.86 -0.89
CA ILE A 148 -20.84 -5.44 -1.18
C ILE A 148 -22.20 -4.93 -0.67
N ASP A 149 -23.11 -5.83 -0.32
CA ASP A 149 -24.41 -5.51 0.27
C ASP A 149 -24.34 -5.39 1.79
N ASN A 150 -23.27 -5.93 2.40
CA ASN A 150 -23.09 -6.01 3.85
C ASN A 150 -21.62 -5.78 4.21
N ILE A 151 -21.13 -4.55 3.99
CA ILE A 151 -19.75 -4.17 4.30
C ILE A 151 -19.53 -4.20 5.81
N TYR A 152 -18.53 -4.98 6.24
CA TYR A 152 -18.10 -5.05 7.62
C TYR A 152 -16.69 -4.45 7.77
N ILE A 153 -16.51 -3.57 8.75
CA ILE A 153 -15.26 -2.86 9.05
C ILE A 153 -15.06 -2.91 10.56
N ASP A 154 -14.03 -3.61 11.02
CA ASP A 154 -13.66 -3.68 12.44
C ASP A 154 -12.41 -2.84 12.72
N SER A 155 -12.59 -1.71 13.37
CA SER A 155 -11.52 -0.84 13.88
C SER A 155 -11.42 -0.84 15.41
N ILE A 156 -12.27 -1.62 16.11
CA ILE A 156 -12.42 -1.60 17.57
C ILE A 156 -11.88 -2.84 18.27
N SER A 157 -11.73 -3.94 17.54
CA SER A 157 -11.08 -5.15 18.07
C SER A 157 -9.56 -4.99 18.00
N PRO A 158 -8.85 -5.28 19.10
CA PRO A 158 -7.38 -5.21 19.10
C PRO A 158 -6.74 -6.29 18.24
N PHE A 159 -7.40 -7.44 18.11
CA PHE A 159 -6.97 -8.60 17.32
C PHE A 159 -8.15 -9.04 16.45
N PRO A 160 -8.19 -8.58 15.19
CA PRO A 160 -9.32 -8.84 14.31
C PRO A 160 -9.44 -10.33 13.95
N ASN A 161 -10.67 -10.79 13.75
CA ASN A 161 -10.94 -12.16 13.33
C ASN A 161 -10.79 -12.29 11.80
N SER A 162 -9.71 -12.87 11.33
CA SER A 162 -9.46 -13.14 9.91
C SER A 162 -10.50 -14.07 9.25
N ALA A 163 -11.26 -14.84 10.05
CA ALA A 163 -12.31 -15.74 9.60
C ALA A 163 -13.73 -15.12 9.68
N ALA A 164 -13.85 -13.83 9.97
CA ALA A 164 -15.14 -13.14 10.04
C ALA A 164 -15.94 -13.28 8.73
N VAL A 165 -17.26 -13.40 8.85
CA VAL A 165 -18.21 -13.44 7.74
C VAL A 165 -19.36 -12.48 8.05
N PRO A 166 -19.55 -11.41 7.27
CA PRO A 166 -18.75 -10.96 6.11
C PRO A 166 -17.28 -10.71 6.48
N ILE A 167 -16.40 -10.73 5.47
CA ILE A 167 -14.99 -10.45 5.73
C ILE A 167 -14.80 -9.02 6.24
N ASP A 168 -13.85 -8.83 7.14
CA ASP A 168 -13.49 -7.53 7.66
C ASP A 168 -12.66 -6.76 6.63
N MET A 169 -13.22 -5.66 6.10
CA MET A 169 -12.56 -4.81 5.11
C MET A 169 -11.31 -4.13 5.69
N ASN A 170 -11.32 -3.83 7.00
CA ASN A 170 -10.17 -3.25 7.66
C ASN A 170 -8.99 -4.23 7.64
N TYR A 171 -9.19 -5.44 8.11
CA TYR A 171 -8.16 -6.47 8.14
C TYR A 171 -7.62 -6.83 6.75
N TRP A 172 -8.51 -7.07 5.76
CA TRP A 172 -8.11 -7.61 4.47
C TRP A 172 -7.58 -6.55 3.48
N PHE A 173 -8.04 -5.29 3.57
CA PHE A 173 -7.73 -4.30 2.54
C PHE A 173 -7.17 -2.99 3.10
N PHE A 174 -7.80 -2.38 4.12
CA PHE A 174 -7.38 -1.05 4.55
C PHE A 174 -6.04 -1.09 5.28
N HIS A 175 -5.91 -2.01 6.22
CA HIS A 175 -4.64 -2.28 6.91
C HIS A 175 -3.54 -2.63 5.89
N THR A 176 -3.80 -3.58 4.99
CA THR A 176 -2.85 -4.02 3.97
C THR A 176 -2.38 -2.85 3.09
N MET A 177 -3.30 -1.97 2.65
CA MET A 177 -2.91 -0.81 1.85
C MET A 177 -1.98 0.15 2.57
N HIS A 178 -2.23 0.41 3.86
CA HIS A 178 -1.34 1.26 4.64
C HIS A 178 0.01 0.57 4.91
N HIS A 179 0.01 -0.73 5.18
CA HIS A 179 1.19 -1.56 5.36
C HIS A 179 2.12 -1.50 4.13
N GLU A 180 1.60 -1.85 2.96
CA GLU A 180 2.37 -1.86 1.71
C GLU A 180 2.85 -0.45 1.31
N PHE A 181 2.04 0.56 1.62
CA PHE A 181 2.47 1.93 1.33
C PHE A 181 3.62 2.39 2.22
N LEU A 182 3.69 1.95 3.48
CA LEU A 182 4.86 2.26 4.30
C LEU A 182 6.14 1.63 3.73
N HIS A 183 6.08 0.41 3.18
CA HIS A 183 7.22 -0.17 2.49
C HIS A 183 7.71 0.69 1.32
N ILE A 184 6.80 1.30 0.55
CA ILE A 184 7.17 2.23 -0.53
C ILE A 184 7.86 3.48 0.03
N LEU A 185 7.34 4.03 1.12
CA LEU A 185 7.95 5.17 1.78
C LEU A 185 9.35 4.84 2.32
N GLN A 186 9.53 3.68 2.94
CA GLN A 186 10.83 3.20 3.45
C GLN A 186 11.87 2.98 2.34
N GLN A 187 11.45 2.54 1.15
CA GLN A 187 12.32 2.38 0.00
C GLN A 187 12.78 3.72 -0.58
N THR A 188 11.95 4.75 -0.43
CA THR A 188 12.25 6.10 -0.94
C THR A 188 13.12 6.91 0.01
N LYS A 189 12.81 6.86 1.32
CA LYS A 189 13.60 7.51 2.38
C LYS A 189 13.82 6.50 3.51
N SER A 190 15.08 6.17 3.77
CA SER A 190 15.43 5.18 4.81
C SER A 190 14.90 5.59 6.18
N TYR A 191 14.34 4.64 6.90
CA TYR A 191 13.92 4.83 8.28
C TYR A 191 15.09 4.75 9.27
N PRO A 192 14.96 5.29 10.51
CA PRO A 192 16.00 5.27 11.51
C PRO A 192 16.40 3.85 11.93
N THR A 193 17.69 3.51 11.85
CA THR A 193 18.22 2.18 12.23
C THR A 193 18.03 1.86 13.71
N GLU A 194 17.78 2.87 14.56
CA GLU A 194 17.40 2.69 15.96
C GLU A 194 16.18 1.78 16.11
N PHE A 195 15.24 1.84 15.18
CA PHE A 195 14.05 0.96 15.19
C PHE A 195 14.44 -0.52 15.28
N ASN A 196 15.45 -0.95 14.51
CA ASN A 196 15.90 -2.34 14.46
C ASN A 196 16.48 -2.83 15.80
N THR A 197 16.87 -1.91 16.68
CA THR A 197 17.50 -2.26 17.97
C THR A 197 16.48 -2.50 19.09
N VAL A 198 15.26 -1.97 18.97
CA VAL A 198 14.24 -2.05 20.04
C VAL A 198 13.85 -3.49 20.36
N SER A 199 13.66 -4.31 19.34
CA SER A 199 13.34 -5.75 19.49
C SER A 199 14.46 -6.65 18.95
N ALA A 200 15.71 -6.18 18.93
CA ALA A 200 16.83 -6.99 18.49
C ALA A 200 16.93 -8.30 19.27
N GLY A 201 17.07 -9.43 18.57
CA GLY A 201 17.13 -10.77 19.14
C GLY A 201 15.79 -11.39 19.54
N LYS A 202 14.64 -10.70 19.29
CA LYS A 202 13.30 -11.21 19.52
C LYS A 202 12.55 -11.58 18.24
N TYR A 203 13.10 -11.26 17.05
CA TYR A 203 12.47 -11.59 15.78
C TYR A 203 12.47 -13.11 15.51
N HIS A 204 11.31 -13.65 15.14
CA HIS A 204 11.09 -15.08 14.90
C HIS A 204 11.44 -15.53 13.47
N ALA A 205 11.76 -14.60 12.58
CA ALA A 205 12.09 -14.85 11.17
C ALA A 205 11.04 -15.77 10.49
N ASN A 206 11.40 -17.00 10.16
CA ASN A 206 10.49 -17.93 9.46
C ASN A 206 9.44 -18.57 10.39
N ASP A 207 9.57 -18.44 11.70
CA ASP A 207 8.67 -19.07 12.70
C ASP A 207 7.55 -18.14 13.18
N TRP A 208 7.48 -16.92 12.67
CA TRP A 208 6.46 -15.92 13.02
C TRP A 208 5.02 -16.44 12.85
N ILE A 209 4.79 -17.37 11.91
CA ILE A 209 3.47 -17.96 11.65
C ILE A 209 2.90 -18.74 12.88
N ASN A 210 3.75 -19.13 13.81
CA ASN A 210 3.38 -19.79 15.05
C ASN A 210 3.13 -18.81 16.20
N VAL A 211 3.42 -17.52 16.00
CA VAL A 211 3.18 -16.47 16.99
C VAL A 211 1.74 -15.97 16.82
N LYS A 212 0.94 -16.11 17.89
CA LYS A 212 -0.44 -15.62 17.86
C LYS A 212 -0.47 -14.11 18.08
N ASP A 213 -1.40 -13.44 17.40
CA ASP A 213 -1.53 -11.98 17.51
C ASP A 213 -1.81 -11.53 18.95
N GLU A 214 -2.58 -12.29 19.73
CA GLU A 214 -2.88 -11.97 21.12
C GLU A 214 -1.69 -12.15 22.07
N GLU A 215 -0.68 -12.93 21.69
CA GLU A 215 0.52 -13.21 22.47
C GLU A 215 1.71 -12.32 22.02
N ALA A 216 1.74 -11.87 20.78
CA ALA A 216 2.79 -11.05 20.20
C ALA A 216 3.10 -9.77 21.02
N PRO A 217 2.13 -9.06 21.63
CA PRO A 217 2.43 -7.85 22.40
C PRO A 217 3.32 -8.09 23.61
N LEU A 218 3.33 -9.29 24.22
CA LEU A 218 4.23 -9.62 25.32
C LEU A 218 5.71 -9.56 24.92
N GLU A 219 6.00 -9.77 23.63
CA GLU A 219 7.36 -9.69 23.08
C GLU A 219 7.67 -8.32 22.47
N GLY A 220 6.67 -7.43 22.41
CA GLY A 220 6.79 -6.08 21.88
C GLY A 220 6.40 -5.94 20.41
N PHE A 221 5.56 -6.84 19.88
CA PHE A 221 5.03 -6.82 18.53
C PHE A 221 3.50 -6.63 18.54
N VAL A 222 2.94 -5.95 17.53
CA VAL A 222 1.48 -5.72 17.46
C VAL A 222 0.72 -6.90 16.86
N THR A 223 1.39 -7.74 16.07
CA THR A 223 0.87 -8.96 15.45
C THR A 223 1.95 -10.04 15.43
N GLY A 224 1.57 -11.30 15.21
CA GLY A 224 2.53 -12.37 14.97
C GLY A 224 3.40 -12.09 13.74
N TYR A 225 2.81 -11.53 12.67
CA TYR A 225 3.52 -11.16 11.45
C TYR A 225 4.60 -10.09 11.71
N ALA A 226 4.34 -9.12 12.57
CA ALA A 226 5.34 -8.12 12.99
C ALA A 226 6.61 -8.74 13.55
N SER A 227 6.51 -9.92 14.17
CA SER A 227 7.67 -10.63 14.73
C SER A 227 8.60 -11.26 13.69
N GLY A 228 8.25 -11.23 12.40
CA GLY A 228 9.06 -11.80 11.34
C GLY A 228 10.38 -11.06 11.11
N GLU A 229 10.32 -9.78 10.90
CA GLU A 229 11.48 -8.91 10.72
C GLU A 229 11.17 -7.43 11.00
N ALA A 230 12.21 -6.61 11.18
CA ALA A 230 12.07 -5.21 11.57
C ALA A 230 11.28 -4.34 10.57
N ARG A 231 11.34 -4.65 9.29
CA ARG A 231 10.60 -3.89 8.26
C ARG A 231 9.10 -4.17 8.32
N GLU A 232 8.74 -5.44 8.51
CA GLU A 232 7.36 -5.86 8.70
C GLU A 232 6.80 -5.31 10.03
N ASP A 233 7.58 -5.36 11.10
CA ASP A 233 7.23 -4.80 12.40
C ASP A 233 6.88 -3.30 12.31
N MET A 234 7.69 -2.54 11.57
CA MET A 234 7.42 -1.11 11.37
C MET A 234 6.14 -0.88 10.55
N ALA A 235 5.91 -1.69 9.51
CA ALA A 235 4.72 -1.59 8.67
C ALA A 235 3.45 -2.02 9.42
N GLU A 236 3.54 -3.06 10.23
CA GLU A 236 2.45 -3.54 11.09
C GLU A 236 2.06 -2.53 12.17
N ILE A 237 3.04 -1.95 12.89
CA ILE A 237 2.74 -0.89 13.88
C ILE A 237 2.07 0.30 13.20
N TYR A 238 2.59 0.73 12.07
CA TYR A 238 2.04 1.86 11.33
C TYR A 238 0.60 1.61 10.86
N SER A 239 0.36 0.50 10.16
CA SER A 239 -0.95 0.17 9.60
C SER A 239 -1.99 -0.12 10.68
N THR A 240 -1.62 -0.87 11.73
CA THR A 240 -2.47 -1.10 12.89
C THR A 240 -2.83 0.22 13.59
N TYR A 241 -1.85 1.10 13.79
CA TYR A 241 -2.10 2.38 14.45
C TYR A 241 -3.07 3.26 13.70
N VAL A 242 -2.97 3.37 12.37
CA VAL A 242 -3.85 4.27 11.59
C VAL A 242 -5.24 3.69 11.37
N THR A 243 -5.42 2.37 11.43
CA THR A 243 -6.68 1.70 11.12
C THR A 243 -7.49 1.28 12.34
N HIS A 244 -6.93 1.39 13.55
CA HIS A 244 -7.62 1.03 14.80
C HIS A 244 -7.89 2.24 15.68
N THR A 245 -9.00 2.20 16.42
CA THR A 245 -9.36 3.26 17.37
C THR A 245 -8.35 3.38 18.51
N PRO A 246 -8.27 4.56 19.19
CA PRO A 246 -7.42 4.72 20.36
C PRO A 246 -7.66 3.66 21.43
N GLU A 247 -8.91 3.24 21.62
CA GLU A 247 -9.30 2.24 22.60
C GLU A 247 -8.82 0.84 22.21
N ALA A 248 -8.87 0.49 20.91
CA ALA A 248 -8.33 -0.77 20.40
C ALA A 248 -6.80 -0.81 20.54
N TRP A 249 -6.14 0.29 20.18
CA TRP A 249 -4.69 0.43 20.35
C TRP A 249 -4.26 0.26 21.82
N GLU A 250 -4.97 0.90 22.77
CA GLU A 250 -4.65 0.74 24.18
C GLU A 250 -4.83 -0.70 24.66
N LYS A 251 -5.80 -1.45 24.12
CA LYS A 251 -5.95 -2.88 24.41
C LYS A 251 -4.77 -3.70 23.90
N ILE A 252 -4.22 -3.38 22.73
CA ILE A 252 -2.98 -4.00 22.20
C ILE A 252 -1.82 -3.72 23.16
N LEU A 253 -1.63 -2.47 23.56
CA LEU A 253 -0.59 -2.09 24.50
C LEU A 253 -0.75 -2.82 25.84
N LYS A 254 -1.99 -2.93 26.34
CA LYS A 254 -2.30 -3.64 27.57
C LYS A 254 -2.01 -5.14 27.49
N ALA A 255 -2.18 -5.76 26.33
CA ALA A 255 -1.80 -7.14 26.10
C ALA A 255 -0.27 -7.35 26.19
N GLY A 256 0.52 -6.29 26.01
CA GLY A 256 1.98 -6.29 26.21
C GLY A 256 2.44 -6.24 27.68
N GLU A 257 1.50 -6.30 28.65
CA GLU A 257 1.79 -6.27 30.08
C GLU A 257 1.44 -7.61 30.74
N LYS A 258 2.33 -8.13 31.59
CA LYS A 258 2.07 -9.38 32.30
C LYS A 258 2.75 -9.39 33.68
N GLY A 259 1.98 -9.58 34.76
CA GLY A 259 2.52 -9.76 36.10
C GLY A 259 3.35 -8.58 36.63
N GLY A 260 3.10 -7.36 36.15
CA GLY A 260 3.86 -6.14 36.45
C GLY A 260 5.04 -5.85 35.51
N ASP A 261 5.31 -6.75 34.58
CA ASP A 261 6.24 -6.50 33.46
C ASP A 261 5.52 -5.72 32.35
N THR A 262 6.08 -4.57 31.93
CA THR A 262 5.57 -3.69 30.88
C THR A 262 6.47 -3.69 29.64
N SER A 263 7.50 -4.52 29.59
CA SER A 263 8.54 -4.48 28.58
C SER A 263 8.01 -4.62 27.14
N GLY A 264 6.93 -5.40 26.94
CA GLY A 264 6.28 -5.54 25.65
C GLY A 264 5.58 -4.24 25.24
N ARG A 265 4.80 -3.64 26.11
CA ARG A 265 4.18 -2.32 25.92
C ARG A 265 5.22 -1.25 25.59
N ASP A 266 6.25 -1.15 26.45
CA ASP A 266 7.30 -0.13 26.32
C ASP A 266 8.02 -0.24 24.97
N ALA A 267 8.25 -1.46 24.47
CA ALA A 267 8.84 -1.69 23.16
C ALA A 267 7.94 -1.20 22.03
N ILE A 268 6.62 -1.50 22.06
CA ILE A 268 5.67 -1.03 21.05
C ILE A 268 5.56 0.50 21.07
N GLU A 269 5.46 1.13 22.24
CA GLU A 269 5.39 2.58 22.38
C GLU A 269 6.68 3.27 21.89
N LYS A 270 7.85 2.71 22.20
CA LYS A 270 9.14 3.21 21.68
C LYS A 270 9.21 3.16 20.15
N LYS A 271 8.81 2.03 19.57
CA LYS A 271 8.76 1.86 18.10
C LYS A 271 7.80 2.85 17.46
N LEU A 272 6.59 3.02 18.01
CA LEU A 272 5.62 4.00 17.52
C LEU A 272 6.17 5.43 17.58
N SER A 273 6.89 5.77 18.64
CA SER A 273 7.55 7.08 18.76
C SER A 273 8.57 7.31 17.64
N ILE A 274 9.37 6.31 17.31
CA ILE A 274 10.35 6.37 16.18
C ILE A 274 9.61 6.56 14.86
N ILE A 275 8.51 5.82 14.63
CA ILE A 275 7.69 5.94 13.42
C ILE A 275 7.12 7.36 13.29
N LYS A 276 6.54 7.91 14.36
CA LYS A 276 5.99 9.28 14.37
C LYS A 276 7.06 10.32 14.03
N SER A 277 8.25 10.23 14.63
CA SER A 277 9.37 11.12 14.32
C SER A 277 9.82 10.99 12.86
N TYR A 278 9.97 9.76 12.37
CA TYR A 278 10.33 9.50 10.97
C TYR A 278 9.34 10.10 9.97
N LEU A 279 8.04 9.93 10.21
CA LEU A 279 7.01 10.47 9.31
C LEU A 279 6.98 12.00 9.35
N LYS A 280 7.10 12.58 10.53
CA LYS A 280 7.15 14.03 10.69
C LYS A 280 8.39 14.65 10.04
N GLU A 281 9.57 14.11 10.32
CA GLU A 281 10.84 14.68 9.87
C GLU A 281 11.12 14.40 8.39
N SER A 282 10.84 13.19 7.93
CA SER A 282 11.13 12.79 6.55
C SER A 282 9.99 13.11 5.59
N TRP A 283 8.73 13.07 6.04
CA TRP A 283 7.55 13.13 5.18
C TRP A 283 6.65 14.33 5.45
N GLY A 284 6.87 15.05 6.56
CA GLY A 284 6.20 16.31 6.86
C GLY A 284 4.76 16.19 7.36
N PHE A 285 4.35 15.04 7.90
CA PHE A 285 3.00 14.87 8.45
C PHE A 285 2.98 14.15 9.81
N GLU A 286 1.93 14.43 10.57
CA GLU A 286 1.69 13.81 11.87
C GLU A 286 0.86 12.52 11.69
N LEU A 287 1.35 11.40 12.23
CA LEU A 287 0.65 10.11 12.14
C LEU A 287 -0.72 10.13 12.82
N ASP A 288 -0.85 10.90 13.90
CA ASP A 288 -2.12 11.05 14.63
C ASP A 288 -3.20 11.73 13.79
N ASP A 289 -2.83 12.66 12.93
CA ASP A 289 -3.78 13.31 12.03
C ASP A 289 -4.21 12.37 10.91
N LEU A 290 -3.28 11.56 10.37
CA LEU A 290 -3.63 10.52 9.41
C LEU A 290 -4.61 9.51 10.03
N ARG A 291 -4.35 9.03 11.26
CA ARG A 291 -5.25 8.13 11.98
C ARG A 291 -6.67 8.69 12.10
N LYS A 292 -6.82 9.94 12.53
CA LYS A 292 -8.13 10.59 12.66
C LYS A 292 -8.89 10.60 11.33
N VAL A 293 -8.20 10.94 10.25
CA VAL A 293 -8.80 11.00 8.91
C VAL A 293 -9.16 9.61 8.40
N VAL A 294 -8.26 8.62 8.54
CA VAL A 294 -8.51 7.23 8.11
C VAL A 294 -9.70 6.64 8.84
N LEU A 295 -9.78 6.78 10.17
CA LEU A 295 -10.90 6.27 10.97
C LEU A 295 -12.22 6.93 10.60
N ARG A 296 -12.24 8.25 10.40
CA ARG A 296 -13.44 8.95 9.94
C ARG A 296 -13.89 8.44 8.58
N ARG A 297 -12.98 8.34 7.62
CA ARG A 297 -13.27 7.89 6.26
C ARG A 297 -13.67 6.41 6.22
N SER A 298 -13.10 5.56 7.07
CA SER A 298 -13.54 4.17 7.22
C SER A 298 -15.01 4.08 7.66
N HIS A 299 -15.43 4.95 8.58
CA HIS A 299 -16.83 5.01 8.98
C HIS A 299 -17.74 5.54 7.85
N GLU A 300 -17.27 6.51 7.07
CA GLU A 300 -18.00 7.08 5.92
C GLU A 300 -18.25 6.02 4.83
N VAL A 301 -17.38 5.01 4.67
CA VAL A 301 -17.57 3.90 3.71
C VAL A 301 -18.92 3.21 3.89
N LEU A 302 -19.40 3.06 5.12
CA LEU A 302 -20.69 2.42 5.43
C LEU A 302 -21.89 3.19 4.86
N GLN A 303 -21.68 4.44 4.43
CA GLN A 303 -22.72 5.30 3.83
C GLN A 303 -22.50 5.51 2.32
N MET A 304 -21.43 4.95 1.74
CA MET A 304 -21.10 5.12 0.32
C MET A 304 -22.01 4.28 -0.57
N ASP A 305 -22.41 4.84 -1.71
CA ASP A 305 -22.89 4.00 -2.80
C ASP A 305 -21.70 3.28 -3.47
N LEU A 306 -21.62 1.98 -3.25
CA LEU A 306 -20.57 1.13 -3.81
C LEU A 306 -20.96 0.45 -5.13
N LYS A 307 -22.22 0.61 -5.56
CA LYS A 307 -22.78 -0.09 -6.73
C LYS A 307 -22.74 0.74 -8.00
N THR A 308 -22.98 2.03 -7.90
CA THR A 308 -22.95 2.94 -9.07
C THR A 308 -21.55 3.57 -9.23
N LEU A 309 -21.32 4.22 -10.37
CA LEU A 309 -20.06 4.88 -10.72
C LEU A 309 -20.18 6.41 -10.69
N ASP A 310 -21.09 6.92 -9.90
CA ASP A 310 -21.33 8.37 -9.78
C ASP A 310 -20.21 9.08 -9.03
#